data_3cf032af05258bf5e51fd50eec0f746f
#
_entry.id   3cf032af05258bf5e51fd50eec0f746f
#
_cell.length_a   1.000
_cell.length_b   1.000
_cell.length_c   1.000
_cell.angle_alpha   90.00
_cell.angle_beta   90.00
_cell.angle_gamma   90.00
#
_symmetry.space_group_name_H-M   'P 1'
#
loop_
_entity.id
_entity.type
_entity.pdbx_description
1 polymer ?
#
loop_
_entity_poly.entity_id
_entity_poly.type
_entity_poly.pdbx_seq_one_letter_code
_entity_poly.pdbx_strand_id
1 'polypeptide(L)'
;MSYNATENSASRRIATLLDEGSFVEIGGAVTARSTTFNLQEKAAPSDGVITGYGVIDGNLVYVYSQDADVLGGALGEMHAKKIARIYDMAMKMGAPVIGLIDCAGLRLQEATDALEAFGSLYHKQALASGVIPQVTAIFGMCGGGLAVVPGLTDFTFMEAKDGKLFVNSPNALEGNEISKCNTASAEYQSKTAGLVDGIGVEAEILGQIRDLVCMLPANNEDDMSYEECTDDLNRICADIANALEDTAIALAQIADNQILVETKKDYAKEMVTGFIRLNGMTVGVVANRSKVYNAEAEVEAEFDSVLTVDGCKKATDFVNFCDAFSIPVLTLTNVTGFAATVESEKNMASAVAKLTYAFANATVPKVNVIVGKAFGSAYVSMNSKSIGADLVYAWPTAEIGMMDAKLAAQIMYADADAETLNEKAAEYKELQSSPNSAAARGYVDAIIEPADTRKYVIGAFEMLFTKREDRPAKKHGTV
;
A
#
# COMPACT_ATOMS: atom_id res chain seq x y z
N MET A 1 -36.30 -13.57 13.28
CA MET A 1 -36.21 -13.96 11.85
C MET A 1 -34.76 -13.72 11.50
N SER A 2 -33.99 -14.77 11.20
CA SER A 2 -32.65 -14.58 10.64
C SER A 2 -32.82 -13.88 9.28
N TYR A 3 -32.07 -12.82 9.03
CA TYR A 3 -31.98 -12.20 7.74
C TYR A 3 -31.56 -13.29 6.74
N ASN A 4 -32.35 -13.56 5.71
CA ASN A 4 -31.97 -14.57 4.71
C ASN A 4 -30.78 -14.00 3.92
N ALA A 5 -29.59 -14.46 4.26
CA ALA A 5 -28.30 -13.98 3.79
C ALA A 5 -28.07 -14.09 2.27
N THR A 6 -29.02 -14.56 1.48
CA THR A 6 -28.84 -14.87 0.06
C THR A 6 -29.55 -13.90 -0.91
N GLU A 7 -30.30 -12.90 -0.43
CA GLU A 7 -31.18 -12.13 -1.31
C GLU A 7 -30.75 -10.68 -1.61
N ASN A 8 -29.89 -10.03 -0.81
CA ASN A 8 -29.43 -8.67 -1.09
C ASN A 8 -27.94 -8.59 -1.46
N SER A 9 -27.52 -7.43 -2.01
CA SER A 9 -26.15 -7.19 -2.44
C SER A 9 -25.15 -7.28 -1.27
N ALA A 10 -25.51 -6.76 -0.11
CA ALA A 10 -24.64 -6.73 1.08
C ALA A 10 -24.30 -8.14 1.59
N SER A 11 -25.29 -9.05 1.65
CA SER A 11 -25.07 -10.43 2.09
C SER A 11 -24.34 -11.27 1.06
N ARG A 12 -24.58 -11.03 -0.24
CA ARG A 12 -23.83 -11.71 -1.32
C ARG A 12 -22.34 -11.34 -1.28
N ARG A 13 -22.01 -10.07 -1.04
CA ARG A 13 -20.62 -9.61 -0.88
C ARG A 13 -19.91 -10.34 0.25
N ILE A 14 -20.56 -10.47 1.41
CA ILE A 14 -20.03 -11.23 2.55
C ILE A 14 -19.83 -12.71 2.17
N ALA A 15 -20.82 -13.34 1.54
CA ALA A 15 -20.75 -14.74 1.14
C ALA A 15 -19.66 -15.03 0.09
N THR A 16 -19.36 -14.04 -0.78
CA THR A 16 -18.27 -14.15 -1.78
C THR A 16 -16.90 -13.88 -1.15
N LEU A 17 -16.83 -12.98 -0.16
CA LEU A 17 -15.59 -12.62 0.50
C LEU A 17 -15.08 -13.72 1.43
N LEU A 18 -15.95 -14.34 2.20
CA LEU A 18 -15.60 -15.30 3.25
C LEU A 18 -15.66 -16.76 2.76
N ASP A 19 -14.97 -17.64 3.47
CA ASP A 19 -15.03 -19.06 3.22
C ASP A 19 -16.44 -19.59 3.45
N GLU A 20 -16.86 -20.57 2.65
CA GLU A 20 -18.21 -21.10 2.65
C GLU A 20 -18.65 -21.57 4.04
N GLY A 21 -19.81 -21.06 4.49
CA GLY A 21 -20.40 -21.43 5.78
C GLY A 21 -19.70 -20.84 7.02
N SER A 22 -18.67 -20.01 6.86
CA SER A 22 -17.90 -19.46 7.99
C SER A 22 -18.53 -18.24 8.63
N PHE A 23 -19.44 -17.53 7.94
CA PHE A 23 -20.00 -16.27 8.43
C PHE A 23 -20.94 -16.46 9.64
N VAL A 24 -20.68 -15.69 10.68
CA VAL A 24 -21.53 -15.57 11.88
C VAL A 24 -21.96 -14.12 12.05
N GLU A 25 -23.26 -13.86 11.88
CA GLU A 25 -23.83 -12.51 12.04
C GLU A 25 -23.86 -12.06 13.50
N ILE A 26 -23.50 -10.81 13.75
CA ILE A 26 -23.59 -10.13 15.05
C ILE A 26 -24.54 -8.94 14.93
N GLY A 27 -25.55 -8.89 15.80
CA GLY A 27 -26.50 -7.77 15.83
C GLY A 27 -27.55 -7.79 14.72
N GLY A 28 -27.86 -8.94 14.13
CA GLY A 28 -28.88 -9.08 13.08
C GLY A 28 -30.29 -8.66 13.50
N ALA A 29 -30.61 -8.68 14.78
CA ALA A 29 -31.90 -8.24 15.31
C ALA A 29 -31.95 -6.73 15.66
N VAL A 30 -30.84 -6.00 15.47
CA VAL A 30 -30.81 -4.55 15.73
C VAL A 30 -31.58 -3.82 14.66
N THR A 31 -32.35 -2.79 15.04
CA THR A 31 -33.10 -1.92 14.14
C THR A 31 -32.89 -0.45 14.53
N ALA A 32 -33.26 0.47 13.65
CA ALA A 32 -33.28 1.90 13.95
C ALA A 32 -34.16 2.18 15.19
N ARG A 33 -33.70 3.06 16.09
CA ARG A 33 -34.44 3.45 17.30
C ARG A 33 -35.20 4.76 17.17
N SER A 34 -34.77 5.63 16.24
CA SER A 34 -35.39 6.93 16.08
C SER A 34 -36.83 6.81 15.60
N THR A 35 -37.71 7.58 16.23
CA THR A 35 -39.11 7.73 15.83
C THR A 35 -39.39 9.07 15.14
N THR A 36 -38.39 9.92 15.05
CA THR A 36 -38.48 11.24 14.47
C THR A 36 -38.76 11.15 12.96
N PHE A 37 -39.58 12.03 12.44
CA PHE A 37 -40.00 12.05 11.03
C PHE A 37 -40.61 10.74 10.53
N ASN A 38 -41.37 10.06 11.41
CA ASN A 38 -42.02 8.78 11.11
C ASN A 38 -41.08 7.67 10.67
N LEU A 39 -39.83 7.69 11.15
CA LEU A 39 -38.84 6.68 10.80
C LEU A 39 -39.26 5.28 11.24
N GLN A 40 -40.02 5.17 12.34
CA GLN A 40 -40.58 3.90 12.83
C GLN A 40 -41.53 3.20 11.84
N GLU A 41 -42.07 3.92 10.88
CA GLU A 41 -42.95 3.36 9.85
C GLU A 41 -42.16 2.69 8.72
N LYS A 42 -40.85 2.95 8.65
CA LYS A 42 -39.96 2.35 7.66
C LYS A 42 -39.28 1.10 8.21
N ALA A 43 -39.43 -0.01 7.51
CA ALA A 43 -38.67 -1.21 7.85
C ALA A 43 -37.18 -0.93 7.69
N ALA A 44 -36.43 -1.13 8.78
CA ALA A 44 -34.97 -0.98 8.79
C ALA A 44 -34.30 -2.24 9.37
N PRO A 45 -34.40 -3.38 8.69
CA PRO A 45 -33.80 -4.61 9.16
C PRO A 45 -32.27 -4.43 9.30
N SER A 46 -31.72 -4.89 10.41
CA SER A 46 -30.30 -4.79 10.74
C SER A 46 -29.73 -3.35 10.72
N ASP A 47 -30.62 -2.36 10.72
CA ASP A 47 -30.37 -0.92 10.53
C ASP A 47 -29.51 -0.60 9.28
N GLY A 48 -29.72 -1.37 8.19
CA GLY A 48 -29.02 -1.16 6.91
C GLY A 48 -27.56 -1.53 6.88
N VAL A 49 -27.07 -2.33 7.85
CA VAL A 49 -25.72 -2.88 7.84
C VAL A 49 -25.68 -4.30 8.42
N ILE A 50 -25.10 -5.23 7.68
CA ILE A 50 -24.83 -6.57 8.15
C ILE A 50 -23.44 -6.56 8.77
N THR A 51 -23.31 -7.08 9.98
CA THR A 51 -22.05 -7.11 10.74
C THR A 51 -21.80 -8.50 11.31
N GLY A 52 -20.56 -8.94 11.32
CA GLY A 52 -20.21 -10.26 11.83
C GLY A 52 -18.73 -10.59 11.69
N TYR A 53 -18.43 -11.87 11.78
CA TYR A 53 -17.09 -12.39 11.54
C TYR A 53 -17.16 -13.68 10.74
N GLY A 54 -16.05 -14.04 10.15
CA GLY A 54 -15.84 -15.28 9.42
C GLY A 54 -14.36 -15.52 9.18
N VAL A 55 -14.04 -16.37 8.25
CA VAL A 55 -12.64 -16.65 7.89
C VAL A 55 -12.39 -16.43 6.39
N ILE A 56 -11.17 -16.08 6.07
CA ILE A 56 -10.62 -16.05 4.71
C ILE A 56 -9.40 -16.98 4.70
N ASP A 57 -9.50 -18.08 3.97
CA ASP A 57 -8.47 -19.13 3.93
C ASP A 57 -8.01 -19.53 5.36
N GLY A 58 -8.98 -19.67 6.27
CA GLY A 58 -8.78 -20.03 7.66
C GLY A 58 -8.40 -18.86 8.60
N ASN A 59 -8.10 -17.67 8.09
CA ASN A 59 -7.75 -16.49 8.89
C ASN A 59 -9.00 -15.76 9.38
N LEU A 60 -9.12 -15.53 10.69
CA LEU A 60 -10.24 -14.80 11.28
C LEU A 60 -10.28 -13.36 10.78
N VAL A 61 -11.44 -12.90 10.32
CA VAL A 61 -11.70 -11.51 9.95
C VAL A 61 -13.06 -11.06 10.48
N TYR A 62 -13.17 -9.78 10.78
CA TYR A 62 -14.43 -9.11 11.07
C TYR A 62 -14.89 -8.32 9.86
N VAL A 63 -16.18 -8.35 9.57
CA VAL A 63 -16.74 -7.72 8.38
C VAL A 63 -18.00 -6.94 8.70
N TYR A 64 -18.17 -5.80 8.05
CA TYR A 64 -19.44 -5.11 7.93
C TYR A 64 -19.74 -4.81 6.46
N SER A 65 -21.02 -4.94 6.07
CA SER A 65 -21.48 -4.68 4.71
C SER A 65 -22.74 -3.83 4.74
N GLN A 66 -22.68 -2.67 4.12
CA GLN A 66 -23.81 -1.74 4.07
C GLN A 66 -24.80 -2.16 2.99
N ASP A 67 -26.10 -2.06 3.32
CA ASP A 67 -27.20 -2.47 2.47
C ASP A 67 -27.94 -1.23 1.94
N ALA A 68 -27.66 -0.87 0.70
CA ALA A 68 -28.27 0.29 0.04
C ALA A 68 -29.80 0.15 -0.13
N ASP A 69 -30.35 -1.07 -0.09
CA ASP A 69 -31.79 -1.31 -0.19
C ASP A 69 -32.51 -0.91 1.12
N VAL A 70 -31.80 -0.79 2.24
CA VAL A 70 -32.35 -0.38 3.53
C VAL A 70 -31.98 1.07 3.83
N LEU A 71 -32.92 1.98 3.68
CA LEU A 71 -32.73 3.42 3.90
C LEU A 71 -31.52 4.01 3.12
N GLY A 72 -31.22 3.47 1.95
CA GLY A 72 -30.06 3.87 1.14
C GLY A 72 -28.71 3.50 1.77
N GLY A 73 -28.65 2.54 2.67
CA GLY A 73 -27.45 2.24 3.46
C GLY A 73 -27.01 3.39 4.37
N ALA A 74 -27.89 4.41 4.56
CA ALA A 74 -27.56 5.62 5.27
C ALA A 74 -27.19 5.36 6.73
N LEU A 75 -26.08 5.96 7.17
CA LEU A 75 -25.51 5.76 8.50
C LEU A 75 -26.33 6.52 9.55
N GLY A 76 -26.95 5.77 10.45
CA GLY A 76 -27.65 6.24 11.63
C GLY A 76 -26.97 5.78 12.92
N GLU A 77 -27.57 6.10 14.07
CA GLU A 77 -27.05 5.78 15.39
C GLU A 77 -26.76 4.27 15.57
N MET A 78 -27.76 3.43 15.30
CA MET A 78 -27.64 1.98 15.54
C MET A 78 -26.78 1.31 14.47
N HIS A 79 -26.80 1.80 13.23
CA HIS A 79 -25.89 1.40 12.15
C HIS A 79 -24.43 1.55 12.60
N ALA A 80 -24.04 2.75 13.04
CA ALA A 80 -22.67 3.00 13.51
C ALA A 80 -22.32 2.21 14.78
N LYS A 81 -23.25 2.05 15.73
CA LYS A 81 -23.02 1.23 16.93
C LYS A 81 -22.72 -0.22 16.60
N LYS A 82 -23.35 -0.78 15.57
CA LYS A 82 -23.02 -2.13 15.08
C LYS A 82 -21.60 -2.20 14.53
N ILE A 83 -21.18 -1.25 13.70
CA ILE A 83 -19.83 -1.19 13.16
C ILE A 83 -18.81 -0.98 14.28
N ALA A 84 -19.05 -0.04 15.21
CA ALA A 84 -18.19 0.20 16.36
C ALA A 84 -18.02 -1.07 17.23
N ARG A 85 -19.09 -1.85 17.39
CA ARG A 85 -19.04 -3.14 18.09
C ARG A 85 -18.10 -4.13 17.41
N ILE A 86 -18.10 -4.19 16.07
CA ILE A 86 -17.18 -5.05 15.31
C ILE A 86 -15.73 -4.62 15.55
N TYR A 87 -15.42 -3.32 15.52
CA TYR A 87 -14.09 -2.81 15.85
C TYR A 87 -13.65 -3.19 17.27
N ASP A 88 -14.55 -3.05 18.27
CA ASP A 88 -14.23 -3.44 19.65
C ASP A 88 -13.91 -4.93 19.79
N MET A 89 -14.59 -5.77 19.03
CA MET A 89 -14.32 -7.21 19.02
C MET A 89 -13.03 -7.54 18.28
N ALA A 90 -12.85 -6.97 17.10
CA ALA A 90 -11.64 -7.16 16.26
C ALA A 90 -10.38 -6.76 17.03
N MET A 91 -10.40 -5.60 17.71
CA MET A 91 -9.29 -5.14 18.55
C MET A 91 -8.97 -6.08 19.70
N LYS A 92 -9.98 -6.72 20.31
CA LYS A 92 -9.78 -7.69 21.40
C LYS A 92 -9.23 -9.02 20.91
N MET A 93 -9.57 -9.39 19.69
CA MET A 93 -9.15 -10.66 19.08
C MET A 93 -7.87 -10.52 18.26
N GLY A 94 -7.43 -9.27 17.99
CA GLY A 94 -6.30 -9.02 17.12
C GLY A 94 -6.53 -9.53 15.69
N ALA A 95 -7.67 -9.15 15.09
CA ALA A 95 -8.05 -9.64 13.76
C ALA A 95 -8.44 -8.48 12.83
N PRO A 96 -8.21 -8.58 11.51
CA PRO A 96 -8.53 -7.54 10.53
C PRO A 96 -10.01 -7.17 10.49
N VAL A 97 -10.31 -5.91 10.12
CA VAL A 97 -11.66 -5.44 9.83
C VAL A 97 -11.78 -5.09 8.35
N ILE A 98 -12.82 -5.63 7.71
CA ILE A 98 -13.14 -5.36 6.30
C ILE A 98 -14.50 -4.66 6.22
N GLY A 99 -14.51 -3.44 5.67
CA GLY A 99 -15.70 -2.65 5.45
C GLY A 99 -16.14 -2.64 3.99
N LEU A 100 -17.35 -3.13 3.72
CA LEU A 100 -17.97 -3.15 2.39
C LEU A 100 -19.00 -2.02 2.31
N ILE A 101 -18.62 -0.92 1.65
CA ILE A 101 -19.34 0.36 1.67
C ILE A 101 -20.28 0.50 0.48
N ASP A 102 -21.52 0.83 0.79
CA ASP A 102 -22.54 1.26 -0.16
C ASP A 102 -23.57 2.11 0.62
N CYS A 103 -23.30 3.43 0.76
CA CYS A 103 -23.97 4.28 1.74
C CYS A 103 -24.26 5.66 1.17
N ALA A 104 -25.51 6.07 1.22
CA ALA A 104 -25.94 7.40 0.79
C ALA A 104 -25.45 8.56 1.71
N GLY A 105 -24.70 8.27 2.77
CA GLY A 105 -24.20 9.26 3.72
C GLY A 105 -24.94 9.22 5.07
N LEU A 106 -25.04 10.38 5.76
CA LEU A 106 -25.75 10.49 7.04
C LEU A 106 -27.27 10.32 6.87
N ARG A 107 -27.89 9.65 7.82
CA ARG A 107 -29.36 9.58 7.92
C ARG A 107 -29.91 10.89 8.48
N LEU A 108 -30.43 11.73 7.59
CA LEU A 108 -30.88 13.08 7.94
C LEU A 108 -31.96 13.10 9.03
N GLN A 109 -32.82 12.07 9.09
CA GLN A 109 -33.88 11.95 10.10
C GLN A 109 -33.34 11.79 11.53
N GLU A 110 -32.10 11.33 11.68
CA GLU A 110 -31.42 11.17 12.98
C GLU A 110 -30.49 12.35 13.29
N ALA A 111 -30.24 13.23 12.33
CA ALA A 111 -29.54 14.50 12.49
C ALA A 111 -28.24 14.39 13.36
N THR A 112 -28.28 14.96 14.57
CA THR A 112 -27.12 15.03 15.47
C THR A 112 -26.69 13.64 15.96
N ASP A 113 -27.61 12.71 16.14
CA ASP A 113 -27.27 11.34 16.56
C ASP A 113 -26.49 10.61 15.46
N ALA A 114 -26.86 10.81 14.20
CA ALA A 114 -26.11 10.28 13.07
C ALA A 114 -24.72 10.97 12.92
N LEU A 115 -24.62 12.28 13.22
CA LEU A 115 -23.37 12.99 13.20
C LEU A 115 -22.40 12.48 14.29
N GLU A 116 -22.91 12.27 15.52
CA GLU A 116 -22.14 11.67 16.62
C GLU A 116 -21.68 10.24 16.28
N ALA A 117 -22.51 9.52 15.52
CA ALA A 117 -22.19 8.20 15.01
C ALA A 117 -20.94 8.18 14.11
N PHE A 118 -20.75 9.16 13.23
CA PHE A 118 -19.51 9.29 12.46
C PHE A 118 -18.29 9.52 13.37
N GLY A 119 -18.39 10.42 14.35
CA GLY A 119 -17.32 10.67 15.29
C GLY A 119 -16.89 9.39 16.04
N SER A 120 -17.86 8.60 16.45
CA SER A 120 -17.61 7.29 17.09
C SER A 120 -16.87 6.33 16.15
N LEU A 121 -17.27 6.25 14.88
CA LEU A 121 -16.63 5.38 13.89
C LEU A 121 -15.20 5.82 13.59
N TYR A 122 -14.96 7.11 13.35
CA TYR A 122 -13.62 7.66 13.13
C TYR A 122 -12.69 7.37 14.31
N HIS A 123 -13.22 7.54 15.54
CA HIS A 123 -12.46 7.26 16.75
C HIS A 123 -12.04 5.78 16.83
N LYS A 124 -12.95 4.84 16.53
CA LYS A 124 -12.63 3.40 16.53
C LYS A 124 -11.57 3.05 15.46
N GLN A 125 -11.70 3.60 14.26
CA GLN A 125 -10.72 3.39 13.19
C GLN A 125 -9.34 3.96 13.56
N ALA A 126 -9.31 5.17 14.13
CA ALA A 126 -8.06 5.78 14.59
C ALA A 126 -7.37 4.98 15.70
N LEU A 127 -8.12 4.37 16.61
CA LEU A 127 -7.57 3.49 17.65
C LEU A 127 -7.09 2.14 17.09
N ALA A 128 -7.70 1.66 16.02
CA ALA A 128 -7.35 0.41 15.36
C ALA A 128 -6.14 0.54 14.42
N SER A 129 -5.86 1.77 13.97
CA SER A 129 -4.76 2.07 13.05
C SER A 129 -3.40 1.64 13.61
N GLY A 130 -2.65 0.83 12.85
CA GLY A 130 -1.38 0.26 13.27
C GLY A 130 -1.49 -0.84 14.34
N VAL A 131 -2.70 -1.29 14.68
CA VAL A 131 -2.94 -2.39 15.63
C VAL A 131 -3.53 -3.61 14.94
N ILE A 132 -4.55 -3.41 14.11
CA ILE A 132 -5.15 -4.44 13.25
C ILE A 132 -5.26 -3.91 11.82
N PRO A 133 -5.07 -4.73 10.79
CA PRO A 133 -5.29 -4.32 9.41
C PRO A 133 -6.73 -3.91 9.16
N GLN A 134 -6.92 -2.80 8.46
CA GLN A 134 -8.22 -2.24 8.11
C GLN A 134 -8.33 -2.13 6.59
N VAL A 135 -9.34 -2.76 6.01
CA VAL A 135 -9.59 -2.76 4.56
C VAL A 135 -10.96 -2.19 4.27
N THR A 136 -11.05 -1.29 3.32
CA THR A 136 -12.31 -0.73 2.82
C THR A 136 -12.53 -1.09 1.36
N ALA A 137 -13.75 -1.53 0.99
CA ALA A 137 -14.15 -1.70 -0.39
C ALA A 137 -15.43 -0.92 -0.67
N ILE A 138 -15.42 -0.09 -1.72
CA ILE A 138 -16.51 0.83 -2.08
C ILE A 138 -17.21 0.27 -3.30
N PHE A 139 -18.46 -0.15 -3.15
CA PHE A 139 -19.28 -0.72 -4.22
C PHE A 139 -20.35 0.22 -4.77
N GLY A 140 -20.64 1.28 -4.05
CA GLY A 140 -21.60 2.30 -4.43
C GLY A 140 -21.17 3.67 -3.91
N MET A 141 -22.07 4.37 -3.23
CA MET A 141 -21.79 5.72 -2.75
C MET A 141 -20.94 5.70 -1.47
N CYS A 142 -19.92 6.56 -1.46
CA CYS A 142 -19.10 6.89 -0.29
C CYS A 142 -18.83 8.40 -0.30
N GLY A 143 -19.81 9.19 0.11
CA GLY A 143 -19.77 10.66 -0.02
C GLY A 143 -19.80 11.42 1.28
N GLY A 144 -19.35 12.68 1.23
CA GLY A 144 -19.33 13.58 2.38
C GLY A 144 -18.44 13.08 3.51
N GLY A 145 -18.95 13.10 4.75
CA GLY A 145 -18.21 12.61 5.92
C GLY A 145 -17.79 11.14 5.82
N LEU A 146 -18.57 10.30 5.12
CA LEU A 146 -18.20 8.90 4.95
C LEU A 146 -16.89 8.72 4.16
N ALA A 147 -16.54 9.65 3.27
CA ALA A 147 -15.29 9.61 2.53
C ALA A 147 -14.02 9.69 3.40
N VAL A 148 -14.15 10.04 4.68
CA VAL A 148 -13.06 10.01 5.66
C VAL A 148 -12.74 8.58 6.08
N VAL A 149 -13.74 7.69 6.07
CA VAL A 149 -13.59 6.27 6.49
C VAL A 149 -12.49 5.54 5.69
N PRO A 150 -12.50 5.50 4.35
CA PRO A 150 -11.42 4.89 3.59
C PRO A 150 -10.04 5.55 3.82
N GLY A 151 -10.03 6.86 4.11
CA GLY A 151 -8.77 7.56 4.47
C GLY A 151 -8.20 7.21 5.84
N LEU A 152 -8.98 6.55 6.70
CA LEU A 152 -8.57 6.06 8.02
C LEU A 152 -8.24 4.55 8.01
N THR A 153 -8.43 3.87 6.90
CA THR A 153 -8.08 2.45 6.73
C THR A 153 -6.77 2.30 5.97
N ASP A 154 -6.14 1.13 6.06
CA ASP A 154 -4.83 0.87 5.48
C ASP A 154 -4.89 0.65 3.97
N PHE A 155 -5.95 -0.03 3.49
CA PHE A 155 -6.14 -0.35 2.07
C PHE A 155 -7.56 -0.05 1.63
N THR A 156 -7.69 0.51 0.44
CA THR A 156 -8.99 0.88 -0.14
C THR A 156 -9.14 0.31 -1.55
N PHE A 157 -10.24 -0.38 -1.78
CA PHE A 157 -10.64 -0.90 -3.09
C PHE A 157 -11.93 -0.23 -3.56
N MET A 158 -12.14 -0.16 -4.87
CA MET A 158 -13.32 0.53 -5.39
C MET A 158 -13.85 -0.12 -6.65
N GLU A 159 -15.17 -0.35 -6.70
CA GLU A 159 -15.84 -0.82 -7.90
C GLU A 159 -15.70 0.22 -9.02
N ALA A 160 -15.30 -0.24 -10.21
CA ALA A 160 -14.85 0.64 -11.29
C ALA A 160 -15.94 1.55 -11.86
N LYS A 161 -17.18 1.07 -11.92
CA LYS A 161 -18.30 1.76 -12.59
C LYS A 161 -19.21 2.50 -11.60
N ASP A 162 -19.68 1.80 -10.57
CA ASP A 162 -20.71 2.27 -9.67
C ASP A 162 -20.12 2.86 -8.37
N GLY A 163 -18.89 2.54 -8.03
CA GLY A 163 -18.16 3.12 -6.91
C GLY A 163 -17.99 4.64 -7.05
N LYS A 164 -18.29 5.39 -5.99
CA LYS A 164 -18.13 6.85 -5.92
C LYS A 164 -17.54 7.26 -4.57
N LEU A 165 -16.41 7.95 -4.62
CA LEU A 165 -15.70 8.43 -3.43
C LEU A 165 -15.43 9.93 -3.55
N PHE A 166 -16.00 10.72 -2.64
CA PHE A 166 -15.83 12.19 -2.63
C PHE A 166 -16.18 12.80 -1.28
N VAL A 167 -15.44 13.81 -0.86
CA VAL A 167 -15.85 14.70 0.24
C VAL A 167 -16.87 15.70 -0.27
N ASN A 168 -16.55 16.37 -1.36
CA ASN A 168 -17.47 17.27 -2.07
C ASN A 168 -17.78 16.68 -3.44
N SER A 169 -19.07 16.65 -3.79
CA SER A 169 -19.50 16.20 -5.13
C SER A 169 -18.76 16.97 -6.23
N PRO A 170 -18.37 16.32 -7.34
CA PRO A 170 -17.74 17.01 -8.47
C PRO A 170 -18.48 18.28 -8.94
N ASN A 171 -19.81 18.27 -8.90
CA ASN A 171 -20.64 19.41 -9.27
C ASN A 171 -20.67 20.54 -8.22
N ALA A 172 -20.22 20.26 -6.99
CA ALA A 172 -20.14 21.26 -5.91
C ALA A 172 -18.76 21.95 -5.86
N LEU A 173 -17.80 21.49 -6.66
CA LEU A 173 -16.49 22.11 -6.77
C LEU A 173 -16.56 23.34 -7.66
N GLU A 174 -15.99 24.45 -7.20
CA GLU A 174 -15.99 25.71 -7.95
C GLU A 174 -15.38 25.54 -9.35
N GLY A 175 -16.13 25.90 -10.36
CA GLY A 175 -15.72 25.83 -11.76
C GLY A 175 -15.71 24.43 -12.38
N ASN A 176 -16.13 23.40 -11.65
CA ASN A 176 -16.16 22.01 -12.10
C ASN A 176 -17.60 21.49 -12.31
N GLU A 177 -17.69 20.44 -13.11
CA GLU A 177 -18.88 19.61 -13.35
C GLU A 177 -18.38 18.17 -13.56
N ILE A 178 -19.24 17.16 -13.33
CA ILE A 178 -18.91 15.74 -13.58
C ILE A 178 -18.41 15.51 -15.01
N SER A 179 -18.99 16.21 -15.99
CA SER A 179 -18.60 16.11 -17.40
C SER A 179 -17.21 16.65 -17.71
N LYS A 180 -16.69 17.55 -16.88
CA LYS A 180 -15.34 18.12 -17.00
C LYS A 180 -14.31 17.27 -16.27
N CYS A 181 -14.55 17.00 -14.97
CA CYS A 181 -13.69 16.17 -14.15
C CYS A 181 -14.53 15.40 -13.12
N ASN A 182 -14.57 14.09 -13.25
CA ASN A 182 -15.28 13.24 -12.30
C ASN A 182 -14.37 12.84 -11.14
N THR A 183 -14.14 13.77 -10.22
CA THR A 183 -13.30 13.54 -9.03
C THR A 183 -13.82 12.43 -8.11
N ALA A 184 -15.06 11.98 -8.29
CA ALA A 184 -15.66 10.90 -7.52
C ALA A 184 -15.44 9.50 -8.13
N SER A 185 -14.92 9.42 -9.37
CA SER A 185 -14.74 8.15 -10.07
C SER A 185 -13.62 7.30 -9.49
N ALA A 186 -13.74 5.98 -9.62
CA ALA A 186 -12.69 5.04 -9.23
C ALA A 186 -11.36 5.34 -9.94
N GLU A 187 -11.42 5.69 -11.22
CA GLU A 187 -10.22 6.05 -11.99
C GLU A 187 -9.51 7.28 -11.42
N TYR A 188 -10.22 8.35 -11.08
CA TYR A 188 -9.63 9.54 -10.48
C TYR A 188 -9.03 9.23 -9.11
N GLN A 189 -9.75 8.50 -8.27
CA GLN A 189 -9.32 8.17 -6.92
C GLN A 189 -8.13 7.20 -6.89
N SER A 190 -8.03 6.32 -7.88
CA SER A 190 -6.89 5.41 -8.03
C SER A 190 -5.69 6.09 -8.67
N LYS A 191 -5.85 6.75 -9.84
CA LYS A 191 -4.71 7.26 -10.64
C LYS A 191 -4.20 8.63 -10.20
N THR A 192 -5.08 9.49 -9.67
CA THR A 192 -4.75 10.91 -9.39
C THR A 192 -4.70 11.20 -7.91
N ALA A 193 -5.72 10.79 -7.15
CA ALA A 193 -5.77 11.05 -5.71
C ALA A 193 -4.90 10.08 -4.90
N GLY A 194 -4.68 8.86 -5.39
CA GLY A 194 -3.82 7.87 -4.76
C GLY A 194 -4.36 7.28 -3.45
N LEU A 195 -5.68 7.41 -3.20
CA LEU A 195 -6.29 6.80 -2.02
C LEU A 195 -6.69 5.34 -2.28
N VAL A 196 -7.07 5.00 -3.51
CA VAL A 196 -7.57 3.67 -3.88
C VAL A 196 -6.43 2.78 -4.35
N ASP A 197 -6.28 1.62 -3.72
CA ASP A 197 -5.22 0.63 -4.00
C ASP A 197 -5.53 -0.22 -5.23
N GLY A 198 -6.79 -0.60 -5.42
CA GLY A 198 -7.22 -1.41 -6.55
C GLY A 198 -8.64 -1.09 -7.02
N ILE A 199 -8.85 -1.17 -8.33
CA ILE A 199 -10.16 -1.01 -8.97
C ILE A 199 -10.48 -2.25 -9.80
N GLY A 200 -11.76 -2.56 -9.95
CA GLY A 200 -12.23 -3.70 -10.73
C GLY A 200 -13.72 -3.90 -10.61
N VAL A 201 -14.23 -5.00 -11.13
CA VAL A 201 -15.60 -5.43 -10.85
C VAL A 201 -15.70 -6.06 -9.46
N GLU A 202 -16.90 -6.14 -8.89
CA GLU A 202 -17.14 -6.58 -7.51
C GLU A 202 -16.42 -7.90 -7.17
N ALA A 203 -16.49 -8.91 -8.04
CA ALA A 203 -15.85 -10.21 -7.80
C ALA A 203 -14.30 -10.13 -7.80
N GLU A 204 -13.71 -9.30 -8.65
CA GLU A 204 -12.26 -9.09 -8.70
C GLU A 204 -11.78 -8.38 -7.43
N ILE A 205 -12.51 -7.36 -6.96
CA ILE A 205 -12.19 -6.64 -5.73
C ILE A 205 -12.21 -7.59 -4.53
N LEU A 206 -13.25 -8.40 -4.40
CA LEU A 206 -13.36 -9.36 -3.30
C LEU A 206 -12.24 -10.41 -3.35
N GLY A 207 -11.82 -10.83 -4.55
CA GLY A 207 -10.63 -11.66 -4.76
C GLY A 207 -9.34 -10.98 -4.31
N GLN A 208 -9.10 -9.74 -4.76
CA GLN A 208 -7.93 -8.95 -4.37
C GLN A 208 -7.84 -8.74 -2.84
N ILE A 209 -8.99 -8.55 -2.17
CA ILE A 209 -9.02 -8.45 -0.71
C ILE A 209 -8.64 -9.77 -0.05
N ARG A 210 -9.11 -10.90 -0.56
CA ARG A 210 -8.72 -12.24 -0.07
C ARG A 210 -7.21 -12.43 -0.21
N ASP A 211 -6.66 -12.17 -1.39
CA ASP A 211 -5.21 -12.28 -1.67
C ASP A 211 -4.40 -11.40 -0.71
N LEU A 212 -4.83 -10.15 -0.50
CA LEU A 212 -4.18 -9.22 0.41
C LEU A 212 -4.23 -9.72 1.86
N VAL A 213 -5.40 -10.13 2.37
CA VAL A 213 -5.57 -10.62 3.74
C VAL A 213 -4.70 -11.85 4.01
N CYS A 214 -4.53 -12.74 3.03
CA CYS A 214 -3.64 -13.89 3.15
C CYS A 214 -2.15 -13.49 3.24
N MET A 215 -1.78 -12.31 2.73
CA MET A 215 -0.41 -11.79 2.84
C MET A 215 -0.13 -11.08 4.16
N LEU A 216 -1.15 -10.57 4.85
CA LEU A 216 -0.99 -9.71 6.02
C LEU A 216 -0.95 -10.52 7.33
N PRO A 217 -0.19 -10.06 8.34
CA PRO A 217 -0.35 -10.55 9.70
C PRO A 217 -1.73 -10.17 10.24
N ALA A 218 -2.25 -10.95 11.19
CA ALA A 218 -3.57 -10.69 11.77
C ALA A 218 -3.61 -9.38 12.58
N ASN A 219 -2.50 -9.00 13.20
CA ASN A 219 -2.34 -7.79 14.01
C ASN A 219 -0.86 -7.42 14.17
N ASN A 220 -0.57 -6.33 14.86
CA ASN A 220 0.79 -5.81 15.05
C ASN A 220 1.66 -6.61 16.04
N GLU A 221 1.08 -7.53 16.79
CA GLU A 221 1.80 -8.44 17.71
C GLU A 221 1.99 -9.83 17.10
N ASP A 222 1.36 -10.08 15.93
CA ASP A 222 1.47 -11.33 15.20
C ASP A 222 2.73 -11.30 14.32
N ASP A 223 3.61 -12.27 14.53
CA ASP A 223 4.82 -12.48 13.71
C ASP A 223 4.63 -13.58 12.65
N MET A 224 3.39 -14.04 12.47
CA MET A 224 3.06 -15.27 11.77
C MET A 224 2.46 -15.08 10.38
N SER A 225 2.71 -13.98 9.69
CA SER A 225 2.43 -13.89 8.26
C SER A 225 3.37 -14.83 7.46
N TYR A 226 3.27 -16.11 7.79
CA TYR A 226 4.11 -17.18 7.26
C TYR A 226 3.24 -18.30 6.67
N GLU A 227 3.61 -18.74 5.49
CA GLU A 227 3.01 -19.91 4.83
C GLU A 227 4.11 -20.89 4.44
N GLU A 228 3.78 -22.19 4.42
CA GLU A 228 4.74 -23.21 3.98
C GLU A 228 5.20 -22.93 2.54
N CYS A 229 6.50 -22.73 2.37
CA CYS A 229 7.09 -22.49 1.05
C CYS A 229 7.20 -23.79 0.27
N THR A 230 6.56 -23.84 -0.88
CA THR A 230 6.65 -24.97 -1.83
C THR A 230 7.60 -24.72 -3.00
N ASP A 231 8.17 -23.49 -3.10
CA ASP A 231 9.10 -23.10 -4.16
C ASP A 231 10.56 -23.44 -3.77
N ASP A 232 11.42 -23.63 -4.76
CA ASP A 232 12.85 -23.86 -4.53
C ASP A 232 13.51 -22.59 -4.01
N LEU A 233 14.09 -22.66 -2.80
CA LEU A 233 14.80 -21.55 -2.17
C LEU A 233 16.04 -21.10 -2.95
N ASN A 234 16.64 -22.01 -3.72
CA ASN A 234 17.80 -21.75 -4.55
C ASN A 234 17.44 -21.55 -6.03
N ARG A 235 16.16 -21.35 -6.35
CA ARG A 235 15.72 -21.11 -7.72
C ARG A 235 16.47 -19.92 -8.33
N ILE A 236 17.10 -20.17 -9.46
CA ILE A 236 17.85 -19.17 -10.21
C ILE A 236 16.87 -18.30 -11.01
N CYS A 237 16.98 -16.98 -10.86
CA CYS A 237 16.19 -16.00 -11.59
C CYS A 237 16.98 -15.53 -12.83
N ALA A 238 17.15 -16.38 -13.84
CA ALA A 238 18.06 -16.16 -14.97
C ALA A 238 17.77 -14.86 -15.74
N ASP A 239 16.50 -14.49 -15.87
CA ASP A 239 16.07 -13.35 -16.69
C ASP A 239 15.83 -12.06 -15.89
N ILE A 240 16.12 -12.04 -14.59
CA ILE A 240 15.82 -10.90 -13.72
C ILE A 240 16.51 -9.60 -14.18
N ALA A 241 17.70 -9.70 -14.76
CA ALA A 241 18.40 -8.54 -15.27
C ALA A 241 17.67 -7.85 -16.44
N ASN A 242 16.87 -8.60 -17.20
CA ASN A 242 16.05 -8.07 -18.29
C ASN A 242 14.80 -7.36 -17.77
N ALA A 243 14.41 -7.59 -16.52
CA ALA A 243 13.26 -6.96 -15.85
C ALA A 243 13.64 -5.70 -15.06
N LEU A 244 14.86 -5.17 -15.22
CA LEU A 244 15.33 -3.98 -14.50
C LEU A 244 14.46 -2.74 -14.73
N GLU A 245 13.89 -2.59 -15.92
CA GLU A 245 13.05 -1.44 -16.29
C GLU A 245 11.64 -1.54 -15.65
N ASP A 246 11.10 -2.77 -15.49
CA ASP A 246 9.87 -3.03 -14.75
C ASP A 246 10.17 -3.89 -13.50
N THR A 247 10.48 -3.24 -12.42
CA THR A 247 10.87 -3.90 -11.17
C THR A 247 9.73 -4.70 -10.52
N ALA A 248 8.47 -4.49 -10.91
CA ALA A 248 7.38 -5.37 -10.49
C ALA A 248 7.57 -6.80 -11.04
N ILE A 249 8.02 -6.93 -12.29
CA ILE A 249 8.37 -8.22 -12.90
C ILE A 249 9.57 -8.85 -12.16
N ALA A 250 10.61 -8.04 -11.86
CA ALA A 250 11.77 -8.53 -11.12
C ALA A 250 11.39 -9.02 -9.72
N LEU A 251 10.52 -8.29 -9.02
CA LEU A 251 10.00 -8.67 -7.71
C LEU A 251 9.17 -9.97 -7.77
N ALA A 252 8.32 -10.11 -8.77
CA ALA A 252 7.58 -11.35 -8.98
C ALA A 252 8.54 -12.52 -9.23
N GLN A 253 9.60 -12.35 -10.03
CA GLN A 253 10.57 -13.41 -10.29
C GLN A 253 11.31 -13.90 -9.05
N ILE A 254 11.59 -13.04 -8.07
CA ILE A 254 12.24 -13.47 -6.81
C ILE A 254 11.26 -14.01 -5.77
N ALA A 255 9.97 -13.69 -5.90
CA ALA A 255 8.92 -14.11 -4.98
C ALA A 255 8.66 -15.62 -5.04
N ASP A 256 8.20 -16.19 -3.93
CA ASP A 256 7.67 -17.55 -3.89
C ASP A 256 6.51 -17.68 -4.87
N ASN A 257 6.53 -18.75 -5.67
CA ASN A 257 5.53 -19.01 -6.71
C ASN A 257 5.33 -17.84 -7.70
N GLN A 258 6.25 -16.89 -7.74
CA GLN A 258 6.24 -15.70 -8.60
C GLN A 258 5.02 -14.78 -8.37
N ILE A 259 4.54 -14.70 -7.12
CA ILE A 259 3.37 -13.90 -6.74
C ILE A 259 3.82 -12.56 -6.14
N LEU A 260 3.33 -11.46 -6.73
CA LEU A 260 3.40 -10.11 -6.21
C LEU A 260 1.99 -9.56 -6.03
N VAL A 261 1.65 -9.12 -4.83
CA VAL A 261 0.43 -8.34 -4.56
C VAL A 261 0.82 -6.86 -4.54
N GLU A 262 0.72 -6.20 -5.71
CA GLU A 262 1.07 -4.79 -5.87
C GLU A 262 -0.05 -3.90 -5.30
N THR A 263 0.30 -2.95 -4.41
CA THR A 263 -0.61 -1.94 -3.87
C THR A 263 -0.51 -0.64 -4.67
N LYS A 264 -1.63 0.10 -4.81
CA LYS A 264 -1.69 1.37 -5.56
C LYS A 264 -1.00 1.29 -6.93
N LYS A 265 -1.23 0.19 -7.65
CA LYS A 265 -0.55 -0.08 -8.93
C LYS A 265 -0.77 1.00 -10.00
N ASP A 266 -1.88 1.72 -9.92
CA ASP A 266 -2.24 2.77 -10.87
C ASP A 266 -1.81 4.18 -10.44
N TYR A 267 -1.35 4.35 -9.18
CA TYR A 267 -0.87 5.61 -8.64
C TYR A 267 0.66 5.62 -8.54
N ALA A 268 1.29 6.72 -8.96
CA ALA A 268 2.74 6.86 -8.93
C ALA A 268 3.44 5.59 -9.43
N LYS A 269 3.15 5.21 -10.68
CA LYS A 269 3.56 3.91 -11.27
C LYS A 269 5.08 3.71 -11.32
N GLU A 270 5.85 4.79 -11.25
CA GLU A 270 7.31 4.78 -11.15
C GLU A 270 7.84 4.26 -9.81
N MET A 271 6.97 4.14 -8.81
CA MET A 271 7.26 3.54 -7.51
C MET A 271 6.38 2.31 -7.29
N VAL A 272 6.98 1.14 -7.24
CA VAL A 272 6.30 -0.11 -6.92
C VAL A 272 6.25 -0.27 -5.40
N THR A 273 5.07 -0.58 -4.87
CA THR A 273 4.87 -1.03 -3.48
C THR A 273 3.97 -2.26 -3.48
N GLY A 274 4.20 -3.21 -2.60
CA GLY A 274 3.41 -4.42 -2.53
C GLY A 274 4.01 -5.47 -1.61
N PHE A 275 3.44 -6.65 -1.63
CA PHE A 275 3.86 -7.78 -0.80
C PHE A 275 4.27 -8.96 -1.66
N ILE A 276 5.34 -9.62 -1.27
CA ILE A 276 5.79 -10.92 -1.79
C ILE A 276 5.99 -11.89 -0.63
N ARG A 277 6.12 -13.17 -0.93
CA ARG A 277 6.65 -14.14 0.03
C ARG A 277 8.05 -14.57 -0.36
N LEU A 278 8.89 -14.75 0.66
CA LEU A 278 10.25 -15.26 0.55
C LEU A 278 10.44 -16.34 1.61
N ASN A 279 10.56 -17.60 1.19
CA ASN A 279 10.53 -18.76 2.08
C ASN A 279 9.29 -18.76 3.00
N GLY A 280 8.13 -18.46 2.44
CA GLY A 280 6.84 -18.40 3.15
C GLY A 280 6.62 -17.13 3.99
N MET A 281 7.65 -16.36 4.29
CA MET A 281 7.54 -15.12 5.06
C MET A 281 7.06 -13.96 4.18
N THR A 282 6.08 -13.22 4.63
CA THR A 282 5.64 -11.98 3.96
C THR A 282 6.68 -10.88 4.10
N VAL A 283 7.02 -10.27 2.97
CA VAL A 283 7.97 -9.17 2.85
C VAL A 283 7.33 -8.04 2.07
N GLY A 284 7.34 -6.84 2.63
CA GLY A 284 6.97 -5.62 1.94
C GLY A 284 8.05 -5.20 0.96
N VAL A 285 7.67 -4.79 -0.24
CA VAL A 285 8.61 -4.40 -1.29
C VAL A 285 8.40 -2.95 -1.73
N VAL A 286 9.51 -2.24 -1.93
CA VAL A 286 9.54 -0.88 -2.48
C VAL A 286 10.59 -0.83 -3.59
N ALA A 287 10.20 -0.46 -4.80
CA ALA A 287 11.15 -0.46 -5.92
C ALA A 287 10.92 0.70 -6.89
N ASN A 288 12.01 1.24 -7.44
CA ASN A 288 11.93 2.21 -8.53
C ASN A 288 11.71 1.49 -9.86
N ARG A 289 10.81 1.99 -10.68
CA ARG A 289 10.44 1.45 -11.98
C ARG A 289 10.52 2.53 -13.05
N SER A 290 11.08 2.22 -14.21
CA SER A 290 11.15 3.15 -15.34
C SER A 290 10.20 2.83 -16.49
N LYS A 291 9.69 1.60 -16.55
CA LYS A 291 8.69 1.20 -17.55
C LYS A 291 7.62 0.31 -16.93
N VAL A 292 6.46 0.31 -17.53
CA VAL A 292 5.39 -0.66 -17.28
C VAL A 292 5.14 -1.40 -18.59
N TYR A 293 5.11 -2.72 -18.54
CA TYR A 293 4.77 -3.57 -19.67
C TYR A 293 3.37 -4.14 -19.53
N ASN A 294 2.63 -4.18 -20.65
CA ASN A 294 1.34 -4.87 -20.70
C ASN A 294 1.52 -6.39 -20.87
N ALA A 295 0.39 -7.14 -20.93
CA ALA A 295 0.40 -8.59 -21.08
C ALA A 295 1.05 -9.08 -22.41
N GLU A 296 1.10 -8.22 -23.42
CA GLU A 296 1.70 -8.46 -24.73
C GLU A 296 3.20 -8.10 -24.75
N ALA A 297 3.78 -7.74 -23.60
CA ALA A 297 5.16 -7.26 -23.44
C ALA A 297 5.46 -5.95 -24.21
N GLU A 298 4.45 -5.13 -24.46
CA GLU A 298 4.59 -3.80 -25.01
C GLU A 298 4.71 -2.76 -23.88
N VAL A 299 5.43 -1.66 -24.12
CA VAL A 299 5.57 -0.57 -23.16
C VAL A 299 4.25 0.19 -23.05
N GLU A 300 3.58 0.09 -21.90
CA GLU A 300 2.36 0.85 -21.58
C GLU A 300 2.68 2.27 -21.09
N ALA A 301 3.73 2.40 -20.25
CA ALA A 301 4.16 3.67 -19.71
C ALA A 301 5.68 3.69 -19.51
N GLU A 302 6.28 4.88 -19.61
CA GLU A 302 7.71 5.11 -19.40
C GLU A 302 7.90 6.31 -18.46
N PHE A 303 8.86 6.22 -17.55
CA PHE A 303 9.15 7.21 -16.51
C PHE A 303 10.64 7.47 -16.41
N ASP A 304 11.00 8.67 -16.02
CA ASP A 304 12.36 8.95 -15.58
C ASP A 304 12.67 8.16 -14.29
N SER A 305 13.91 7.67 -14.16
CA SER A 305 14.37 6.99 -12.96
C SER A 305 14.66 8.00 -11.83
N VAL A 306 13.66 8.74 -11.38
CA VAL A 306 13.76 9.79 -10.36
C VAL A 306 12.69 9.60 -9.28
N LEU A 307 12.95 10.14 -8.08
CA LEU A 307 11.93 10.21 -7.05
C LEU A 307 10.95 11.35 -7.35
N THR A 308 9.67 11.05 -7.34
CA THR A 308 8.56 12.01 -7.44
C THR A 308 7.94 12.29 -6.08
N VAL A 309 7.16 13.36 -5.96
CA VAL A 309 6.42 13.68 -4.73
C VAL A 309 5.45 12.56 -4.38
N ASP A 310 4.71 12.07 -5.37
CA ASP A 310 3.69 11.06 -5.18
C ASP A 310 4.29 9.66 -4.94
N GLY A 311 5.38 9.32 -5.63
CA GLY A 311 6.15 8.11 -5.36
C GLY A 311 6.73 8.08 -3.94
N CYS A 312 7.25 9.22 -3.45
CA CYS A 312 7.73 9.33 -2.07
C CYS A 312 6.60 9.17 -1.05
N LYS A 313 5.42 9.75 -1.29
CA LYS A 313 4.25 9.57 -0.40
C LYS A 313 3.82 8.11 -0.36
N LYS A 314 3.62 7.49 -1.54
CA LYS A 314 3.24 6.08 -1.67
C LYS A 314 4.19 5.16 -0.90
N ALA A 315 5.50 5.32 -1.09
CA ALA A 315 6.51 4.53 -0.39
C ALA A 315 6.54 4.82 1.12
N THR A 316 6.36 6.07 1.54
CA THR A 316 6.32 6.48 2.96
C THR A 316 5.18 5.77 3.70
N ASP A 317 3.96 5.85 3.17
CA ASP A 317 2.78 5.25 3.78
C ASP A 317 2.94 3.72 3.87
N PHE A 318 3.47 3.11 2.82
CA PHE A 318 3.71 1.68 2.75
C PHE A 318 4.78 1.21 3.75
N VAL A 319 5.91 1.92 3.87
CA VAL A 319 6.97 1.57 4.84
C VAL A 319 6.48 1.72 6.28
N ASN A 320 5.70 2.77 6.57
CA ASN A 320 5.09 2.96 7.89
C ASN A 320 4.12 1.83 8.23
N PHE A 321 3.33 1.36 7.25
CA PHE A 321 2.46 0.19 7.41
C PHE A 321 3.29 -1.07 7.73
N CYS A 322 4.33 -1.35 6.95
CA CYS A 322 5.19 -2.50 7.18
C CYS A 322 5.84 -2.47 8.58
N ASP A 323 6.33 -1.30 9.02
CA ASP A 323 6.93 -1.15 10.36
C ASP A 323 5.90 -1.36 11.48
N ALA A 324 4.67 -0.83 11.31
CA ALA A 324 3.58 -1.02 12.28
C ALA A 324 3.18 -2.49 12.46
N PHE A 325 3.25 -3.28 11.40
CA PHE A 325 2.84 -4.69 11.40
C PHE A 325 4.01 -5.68 11.39
N SER A 326 5.22 -5.24 11.75
CA SER A 326 6.41 -6.08 11.84
C SER A 326 6.77 -6.81 10.53
N ILE A 327 6.40 -6.25 9.37
CA ILE A 327 6.69 -6.81 8.05
C ILE A 327 8.08 -6.34 7.58
N PRO A 328 9.04 -7.24 7.31
CA PRO A 328 10.34 -6.88 6.76
C PRO A 328 10.22 -6.14 5.41
N VAL A 329 11.17 -5.26 5.10
CA VAL A 329 11.13 -4.45 3.87
C VAL A 329 12.32 -4.73 2.98
N LEU A 330 12.04 -5.08 1.72
CA LEU A 330 13.01 -5.19 0.64
C LEU A 330 12.89 -3.98 -0.29
N THR A 331 14.01 -3.37 -0.64
CA THR A 331 14.05 -2.35 -1.69
C THR A 331 14.87 -2.80 -2.90
N LEU A 332 14.35 -2.52 -4.12
CA LEU A 332 15.15 -2.57 -5.34
C LEU A 332 15.40 -1.14 -5.81
N THR A 333 16.66 -0.69 -5.72
CA THR A 333 17.01 0.70 -6.00
C THR A 333 17.55 0.88 -7.40
N ASN A 334 16.89 1.78 -8.17
CA ASN A 334 17.34 2.29 -9.47
C ASN A 334 16.90 3.75 -9.59
N VAL A 335 17.70 4.69 -9.07
CA VAL A 335 17.33 6.12 -8.97
C VAL A 335 18.49 7.03 -9.32
N THR A 336 18.22 8.07 -10.13
CA THR A 336 19.23 9.02 -10.59
C THR A 336 19.16 10.40 -9.95
N GLY A 337 18.04 10.70 -9.23
CA GLY A 337 17.81 12.01 -8.64
C GLY A 337 16.35 12.23 -8.24
N PHE A 338 15.95 13.48 -8.24
CA PHE A 338 14.59 13.92 -7.94
C PHE A 338 13.93 14.51 -9.18
N ALA A 339 12.59 14.42 -9.26
CA ALA A 339 11.83 15.08 -10.33
C ALA A 339 12.05 16.59 -10.30
N ALA A 340 12.53 17.15 -11.41
CA ALA A 340 12.96 18.54 -11.51
C ALA A 340 11.94 19.41 -12.27
N THR A 341 10.75 19.61 -11.66
CA THR A 341 9.72 20.51 -12.17
C THR A 341 9.32 21.53 -11.13
N VAL A 342 8.80 22.69 -11.57
CA VAL A 342 8.29 23.73 -10.64
C VAL A 342 7.19 23.19 -9.74
N GLU A 343 6.36 22.29 -10.26
CA GLU A 343 5.25 21.69 -9.49
C GLU A 343 5.81 20.73 -8.42
N SER A 344 6.76 19.87 -8.78
CA SER A 344 7.37 18.94 -7.82
C SER A 344 8.15 19.68 -6.74
N GLU A 345 8.84 20.77 -7.07
CA GLU A 345 9.66 21.55 -6.12
C GLU A 345 8.85 22.10 -4.94
N LYS A 346 7.55 22.37 -5.11
CA LYS A 346 6.67 22.83 -4.03
C LYS A 346 6.63 21.88 -2.82
N ASN A 347 6.70 20.57 -3.07
CA ASN A 347 6.49 19.55 -2.04
C ASN A 347 7.63 18.53 -1.95
N MET A 348 8.62 18.55 -2.86
CA MET A 348 9.66 17.53 -2.96
C MET A 348 10.46 17.38 -1.66
N ALA A 349 10.96 18.48 -1.09
CA ALA A 349 11.74 18.43 0.13
C ALA A 349 10.97 17.78 1.31
N SER A 350 9.66 18.10 1.44
CA SER A 350 8.81 17.52 2.47
C SER A 350 8.53 16.04 2.21
N ALA A 351 8.25 15.66 0.97
CA ALA A 351 7.97 14.28 0.62
C ALA A 351 9.19 13.37 0.82
N VAL A 352 10.37 13.83 0.38
CA VAL A 352 11.64 13.10 0.58
C VAL A 352 12.03 13.01 2.05
N ALA A 353 11.79 14.09 2.84
CA ALA A 353 12.03 14.05 4.28
C ALA A 353 11.17 12.98 4.97
N LYS A 354 9.90 12.85 4.59
CA LYS A 354 9.00 11.80 5.12
C LYS A 354 9.45 10.41 4.73
N LEU A 355 9.84 10.19 3.48
CA LEU A 355 10.38 8.90 3.02
C LEU A 355 11.65 8.53 3.79
N THR A 356 12.58 9.47 3.92
CA THR A 356 13.82 9.30 4.69
C THR A 356 13.52 8.97 6.15
N TYR A 357 12.56 9.69 6.74
CA TYR A 357 12.12 9.44 8.11
C TYR A 357 11.52 8.03 8.26
N ALA A 358 10.64 7.62 7.35
CA ALA A 358 10.02 6.30 7.39
C ALA A 358 11.08 5.18 7.41
N PHE A 359 12.01 5.18 6.45
CA PHE A 359 13.09 4.19 6.43
C PHE A 359 14.02 4.27 7.64
N ALA A 360 14.42 5.47 8.06
CA ALA A 360 15.35 5.65 9.17
C ALA A 360 14.71 5.31 10.53
N ASN A 361 13.39 5.49 10.67
CA ASN A 361 12.67 5.20 11.90
C ASN A 361 12.24 3.73 12.00
N ALA A 362 11.99 3.06 10.87
CA ALA A 362 11.53 1.67 10.84
C ALA A 362 12.53 0.74 11.53
N THR A 363 11.98 -0.14 12.37
CA THR A 363 12.73 -1.10 13.19
C THR A 363 12.72 -2.51 12.61
N VAL A 364 11.85 -2.78 11.65
CA VAL A 364 11.80 -4.06 10.93
C VAL A 364 13.09 -4.37 10.17
N PRO A 365 13.38 -5.63 9.85
CA PRO A 365 14.47 -5.98 8.94
C PRO A 365 14.36 -5.24 7.61
N LYS A 366 15.47 -4.62 7.18
CA LYS A 366 15.53 -3.82 5.94
C LYS A 366 16.70 -4.27 5.08
N VAL A 367 16.38 -4.74 3.88
CA VAL A 367 17.38 -5.16 2.88
C VAL A 367 17.22 -4.28 1.64
N ASN A 368 18.35 -3.82 1.09
CA ASN A 368 18.37 -3.06 -0.14
C ASN A 368 19.20 -3.79 -1.20
N VAL A 369 18.68 -3.94 -2.41
CA VAL A 369 19.42 -4.40 -3.58
C VAL A 369 19.51 -3.27 -4.59
N ILE A 370 20.73 -2.82 -4.87
CA ILE A 370 20.99 -1.80 -5.88
C ILE A 370 21.10 -2.52 -7.22
N VAL A 371 20.06 -2.41 -8.02
CA VAL A 371 19.92 -3.14 -9.29
C VAL A 371 20.37 -2.33 -10.51
N GLY A 372 20.49 -1.00 -10.36
CA GLY A 372 20.87 -0.10 -11.43
C GLY A 372 21.61 1.13 -10.91
N LYS A 373 21.12 2.32 -11.24
CA LYS A 373 21.72 3.58 -10.77
C LYS A 373 21.30 3.91 -9.35
N ALA A 374 22.20 4.49 -8.58
CA ALA A 374 22.00 4.91 -7.21
C ALA A 374 22.77 6.21 -6.96
N PHE A 375 22.17 7.36 -7.31
CA PHE A 375 22.85 8.64 -7.32
C PHE A 375 22.32 9.62 -6.30
N GLY A 376 23.26 10.33 -5.65
CA GLY A 376 23.01 11.47 -4.78
C GLY A 376 22.13 11.15 -3.57
N SER A 377 21.49 12.17 -3.04
CA SER A 377 20.61 12.05 -1.87
C SER A 377 19.30 11.30 -2.16
N ALA A 378 18.91 11.16 -3.42
CA ALA A 378 17.79 10.29 -3.80
C ALA A 378 18.08 8.82 -3.47
N TYR A 379 19.27 8.33 -3.81
CA TYR A 379 19.75 7.02 -3.36
C TYR A 379 19.76 6.90 -1.84
N VAL A 380 20.30 7.91 -1.14
CA VAL A 380 20.36 7.90 0.33
C VAL A 380 18.97 7.65 0.93
N SER A 381 17.93 8.31 0.39
CA SER A 381 16.55 8.20 0.86
C SER A 381 15.86 6.89 0.50
N MET A 382 16.44 6.08 -0.42
CA MET A 382 15.94 4.76 -0.83
C MET A 382 16.58 3.64 -0.01
N ASN A 383 16.36 3.62 1.31
CA ASN A 383 16.84 2.57 2.20
C ASN A 383 18.33 2.26 2.04
N SER A 384 19.16 3.30 2.01
CA SER A 384 20.61 3.12 1.98
C SER A 384 21.15 2.63 3.34
N LYS A 385 22.35 2.10 3.35
CA LYS A 385 23.04 1.70 4.58
C LYS A 385 23.17 2.83 5.59
N SER A 386 23.38 4.05 5.09
CA SER A 386 23.55 5.25 5.93
C SER A 386 22.31 5.70 6.68
N ILE A 387 21.11 5.30 6.24
CA ILE A 387 19.86 5.56 6.95
C ILE A 387 19.28 4.32 7.64
N GLY A 388 20.05 3.23 7.73
CA GLY A 388 19.74 2.09 8.58
C GLY A 388 19.25 0.84 7.85
N ALA A 389 19.57 0.65 6.56
CA ALA A 389 19.44 -0.69 5.95
C ALA A 389 20.38 -1.68 6.67
N ASP A 390 19.87 -2.84 7.02
CA ASP A 390 20.64 -3.87 7.71
C ASP A 390 21.66 -4.52 6.77
N LEU A 391 21.23 -4.83 5.54
CA LEU A 391 22.09 -5.34 4.48
C LEU A 391 21.84 -4.60 3.16
N VAL A 392 22.93 -4.34 2.45
CA VAL A 392 22.89 -3.72 1.11
C VAL A 392 23.68 -4.58 0.14
N TYR A 393 22.99 -5.05 -0.90
CA TYR A 393 23.60 -5.77 -2.02
C TYR A 393 23.62 -4.89 -3.26
N ALA A 394 24.51 -5.17 -4.18
CA ALA A 394 24.56 -4.51 -5.49
C ALA A 394 24.78 -5.53 -6.60
N TRP A 395 24.16 -5.29 -7.75
CA TRP A 395 24.52 -6.04 -8.95
C TRP A 395 25.86 -5.54 -9.52
N PRO A 396 26.61 -6.38 -10.28
CA PRO A 396 27.90 -5.97 -10.84
C PRO A 396 27.81 -4.78 -11.80
N THR A 397 26.65 -4.58 -12.42
CA THR A 397 26.36 -3.49 -13.36
C THR A 397 25.88 -2.21 -12.70
N ALA A 398 25.67 -2.20 -11.38
CA ALA A 398 25.17 -1.03 -10.65
C ALA A 398 26.17 0.14 -10.69
N GLU A 399 25.64 1.35 -10.63
CA GLU A 399 26.42 2.58 -10.51
C GLU A 399 25.99 3.34 -9.24
N ILE A 400 26.92 3.50 -8.29
CA ILE A 400 26.62 4.04 -6.96
C ILE A 400 27.51 5.24 -6.69
N GLY A 401 26.97 6.44 -6.65
CA GLY A 401 27.80 7.63 -6.51
C GLY A 401 27.03 8.92 -6.29
N MET A 402 27.73 10.03 -6.37
CA MET A 402 27.15 11.34 -6.21
C MET A 402 26.27 11.73 -7.40
N MET A 403 26.70 11.43 -8.60
CA MET A 403 26.03 11.78 -9.87
C MET A 403 26.59 10.94 -11.00
N ASP A 404 26.01 11.07 -12.19
CA ASP A 404 26.51 10.47 -13.42
C ASP A 404 27.97 10.86 -13.67
N ALA A 405 28.78 9.89 -14.10
CA ALA A 405 30.23 10.08 -14.27
C ALA A 405 30.61 11.11 -15.34
N LYS A 406 29.82 11.19 -16.43
CA LYS A 406 30.05 12.21 -17.49
C LYS A 406 29.75 13.61 -16.98
N LEU A 407 28.66 13.76 -16.24
CA LEU A 407 28.30 15.03 -15.62
C LEU A 407 29.36 15.45 -14.61
N ALA A 408 29.86 14.53 -13.78
CA ALA A 408 30.95 14.79 -12.86
C ALA A 408 32.22 15.27 -13.55
N ALA A 409 32.62 14.58 -14.64
CA ALA A 409 33.77 14.96 -15.44
C ALA A 409 33.62 16.36 -16.08
N GLN A 410 32.44 16.69 -16.62
CA GLN A 410 32.14 18.01 -17.17
C GLN A 410 32.25 19.14 -16.14
N ILE A 411 31.83 18.87 -14.90
CA ILE A 411 31.92 19.86 -13.80
C ILE A 411 33.36 20.02 -13.34
N MET A 412 34.11 18.92 -13.20
CA MET A 412 35.48 18.92 -12.67
C MET A 412 36.51 19.42 -13.67
N TYR A 413 36.26 19.22 -14.97
CA TYR A 413 37.18 19.51 -16.08
C TYR A 413 36.47 20.32 -17.18
N ALA A 414 35.83 21.43 -16.82
CA ALA A 414 34.94 22.21 -17.67
C ALA A 414 35.60 22.71 -18.96
N ASP A 415 36.93 22.92 -18.96
CA ASP A 415 37.71 23.45 -20.11
C ASP A 415 38.36 22.34 -20.93
N ALA A 416 38.14 21.05 -20.62
CA ALA A 416 38.73 19.92 -21.31
C ALA A 416 38.02 19.61 -22.64
N ASP A 417 38.76 19.05 -23.61
CA ASP A 417 38.16 18.54 -24.83
C ASP A 417 37.32 17.25 -24.63
N ALA A 418 36.57 16.86 -25.63
CA ALA A 418 35.63 15.72 -25.54
C ALA A 418 36.35 14.39 -25.27
N GLU A 419 37.58 14.20 -25.74
CA GLU A 419 38.34 12.97 -25.54
C GLU A 419 38.79 12.89 -24.08
N THR A 420 39.38 13.95 -23.55
CA THR A 420 39.77 14.08 -22.14
C THR A 420 38.57 13.93 -21.23
N LEU A 421 37.40 14.53 -21.54
CA LEU A 421 36.17 14.37 -20.74
C LEU A 421 35.70 12.90 -20.67
N ASN A 422 35.80 12.16 -21.78
CA ASN A 422 35.43 10.74 -21.80
C ASN A 422 36.40 9.89 -20.94
N GLU A 423 37.72 10.17 -21.04
CA GLU A 423 38.71 9.49 -20.19
C GLU A 423 38.45 9.79 -18.70
N LYS A 424 38.23 11.04 -18.36
CA LYS A 424 37.94 11.45 -16.98
C LYS A 424 36.60 10.90 -16.46
N ALA A 425 35.62 10.77 -17.31
CA ALA A 425 34.37 10.10 -16.93
C ALA A 425 34.57 8.61 -16.65
N ALA A 426 35.35 7.91 -17.45
CA ALA A 426 35.70 6.51 -17.24
C ALA A 426 36.50 6.33 -15.92
N GLU A 427 37.49 7.18 -15.68
CA GLU A 427 38.28 7.22 -14.45
C GLU A 427 37.39 7.47 -13.23
N TYR A 428 36.47 8.45 -13.30
CA TYR A 428 35.53 8.76 -12.23
C TYR A 428 34.58 7.59 -11.97
N LYS A 429 34.05 6.95 -13.01
CA LYS A 429 33.18 5.79 -12.88
C LYS A 429 33.86 4.66 -12.12
N GLU A 430 35.07 4.31 -12.50
CA GLU A 430 35.83 3.23 -11.85
C GLU A 430 36.15 3.56 -10.38
N LEU A 431 36.65 4.74 -10.09
CA LEU A 431 37.11 5.14 -8.76
C LEU A 431 35.98 5.49 -7.79
N GLN A 432 34.86 6.05 -8.29
CA GLN A 432 33.83 6.67 -7.43
C GLN A 432 32.44 6.08 -7.60
N SER A 433 32.10 5.47 -8.76
CA SER A 433 30.74 5.01 -9.04
C SER A 433 30.64 3.50 -9.24
N SER A 434 31.73 2.73 -9.23
CA SER A 434 31.66 1.29 -9.37
C SER A 434 31.14 0.63 -8.08
N PRO A 435 30.41 -0.50 -8.16
CA PRO A 435 29.97 -1.23 -6.97
C PRO A 435 31.14 -1.74 -6.13
N ASN A 436 32.29 -2.07 -6.76
CA ASN A 436 33.52 -2.43 -6.07
C ASN A 436 34.04 -1.27 -5.20
N SER A 437 34.00 -0.05 -5.72
CA SER A 437 34.39 1.15 -4.99
C SER A 437 33.50 1.37 -3.75
N ALA A 438 32.19 1.20 -3.90
CA ALA A 438 31.23 1.31 -2.79
C ALA A 438 31.41 0.20 -1.76
N ALA A 439 31.67 -1.05 -2.20
CA ALA A 439 31.93 -2.19 -1.34
C ALA A 439 33.24 -2.02 -0.57
N ALA A 440 34.31 -1.56 -1.21
CA ALA A 440 35.60 -1.30 -0.55
C ALA A 440 35.51 -0.23 0.55
N ARG A 441 34.52 0.66 0.47
CA ARG A 441 34.21 1.68 1.49
C ARG A 441 33.18 1.22 2.54
N GLY A 442 32.64 0.00 2.41
CA GLY A 442 31.67 -0.56 3.35
C GLY A 442 30.23 -0.07 3.16
N TYR A 443 29.89 0.55 2.02
CA TYR A 443 28.51 0.99 1.72
C TYR A 443 27.65 -0.08 1.06
N VAL A 444 28.28 -1.14 0.54
CA VAL A 444 27.66 -2.34 0.00
C VAL A 444 28.29 -3.55 0.71
N ASP A 445 27.45 -4.47 1.18
CA ASP A 445 27.91 -5.67 1.94
C ASP A 445 28.39 -6.78 1.01
N ALA A 446 27.74 -6.95 -0.14
CA ALA A 446 28.16 -7.90 -1.17
C ALA A 446 27.72 -7.47 -2.56
N ILE A 447 28.54 -7.81 -3.56
CA ILE A 447 28.18 -7.72 -4.97
C ILE A 447 27.69 -9.11 -5.36
N ILE A 448 26.46 -9.19 -5.85
CA ILE A 448 25.77 -10.44 -6.14
C ILE A 448 25.34 -10.52 -7.61
N GLU A 449 25.43 -11.71 -8.20
CA GLU A 449 24.91 -11.93 -9.54
C GLU A 449 23.39 -11.74 -9.57
N PRO A 450 22.83 -11.06 -10.56
CA PRO A 450 21.39 -10.82 -10.67
C PRO A 450 20.57 -12.09 -10.49
N ALA A 451 20.95 -13.18 -11.14
CA ALA A 451 20.27 -14.46 -11.10
C ALA A 451 20.20 -15.10 -9.70
N ASP A 452 21.11 -14.73 -8.82
CA ASP A 452 21.21 -15.23 -7.43
C ASP A 452 20.44 -14.35 -6.42
N THR A 453 19.82 -13.28 -6.84
CA THR A 453 19.16 -12.30 -5.95
C THR A 453 18.20 -12.96 -4.97
N ARG A 454 17.33 -13.90 -5.43
CA ARG A 454 16.38 -14.61 -4.58
C ARG A 454 17.05 -15.26 -3.37
N LYS A 455 18.06 -16.10 -3.57
CA LYS A 455 18.70 -16.82 -2.48
C LYS A 455 19.42 -15.92 -1.48
N TYR A 456 20.03 -14.80 -1.97
CA TYR A 456 20.68 -13.83 -1.09
C TYR A 456 19.67 -13.07 -0.23
N VAL A 457 18.55 -12.68 -0.79
CA VAL A 457 17.50 -11.95 -0.07
C VAL A 457 16.80 -12.86 0.94
N ILE A 458 16.52 -14.13 0.58
CA ILE A 458 15.97 -15.12 1.53
C ILE A 458 16.96 -15.29 2.70
N GLY A 459 18.24 -15.56 2.42
CA GLY A 459 19.24 -15.74 3.48
C GLY A 459 19.42 -14.51 4.36
N ALA A 460 19.28 -13.31 3.79
CA ALA A 460 19.31 -12.05 4.54
C ALA A 460 18.16 -11.95 5.54
N PHE A 461 16.92 -12.20 5.11
CA PHE A 461 15.75 -12.11 6.00
C PHE A 461 15.72 -13.24 7.03
N GLU A 462 16.16 -14.45 6.69
CA GLU A 462 16.31 -15.52 7.66
C GLU A 462 17.33 -15.16 8.75
N MET A 463 18.48 -14.61 8.39
CA MET A 463 19.49 -14.13 9.34
C MET A 463 18.95 -12.99 10.21
N LEU A 464 18.14 -12.10 9.63
CA LEU A 464 17.56 -10.95 10.33
C LEU A 464 16.25 -11.26 11.08
N PHE A 465 15.76 -12.50 11.03
CA PHE A 465 14.47 -12.89 11.62
C PHE A 465 14.33 -12.52 13.11
N THR A 466 15.41 -12.64 13.85
CA THR A 466 15.42 -12.28 15.29
C THR A 466 15.93 -10.88 15.58
N LYS A 467 15.97 -10.00 14.56
CA LYS A 467 16.41 -8.61 14.76
C LYS A 467 15.66 -7.95 15.92
N ARG A 468 16.39 -7.27 16.79
CA ARG A 468 15.89 -6.44 17.89
C ARG A 468 16.47 -5.04 17.73
N GLU A 469 15.61 -4.05 17.58
CA GLU A 469 16.03 -2.65 17.49
C GLU A 469 15.05 -1.77 18.25
N ASP A 470 15.49 -1.23 19.39
CA ASP A 470 14.70 -0.32 20.20
C ASP A 470 14.95 1.14 19.76
N ARG A 471 13.88 1.90 19.64
CA ARG A 471 13.92 3.35 19.42
C ARG A 471 13.47 4.08 20.69
N PRO A 472 13.93 5.33 20.92
CA PRO A 472 13.37 6.15 22.00
C PRO A 472 11.85 6.28 21.85
N ALA A 473 11.12 6.03 22.96
CA ALA A 473 9.67 6.06 22.95
C ALA A 473 9.14 7.45 22.56
N LYS A 474 8.27 7.50 21.58
CA LYS A 474 7.58 8.72 21.10
C LYS A 474 6.19 8.33 20.55
N LYS A 475 5.23 9.26 20.65
CA LYS A 475 3.90 9.01 20.06
C LYS A 475 3.93 9.06 18.54
N HIS A 476 4.69 9.98 17.98
CA HIS A 476 4.84 10.22 16.53
C HIS A 476 6.11 11.01 16.25
N GLY A 477 6.53 11.04 15.00
CA GLY A 477 7.55 11.99 14.53
C GLY A 477 6.96 13.38 14.27
N THR A 478 7.84 14.32 13.91
CA THR A 478 7.46 15.69 13.54
C THR A 478 7.45 15.94 12.03
N VAL A 479 7.78 14.93 11.23
CA VAL A 479 7.78 14.94 9.76
C VAL A 479 6.78 13.94 9.21
#